data_aaec76ca3fae9932bbce46f355456b4f
#
_entry.id   aaec76ca3fae9932bbce46f355456b4f
#
_cell.length_a   1.000
_cell.length_b   1.000
_cell.length_c   1.000
_cell.angle_alpha   90.00
_cell.angle_beta   90.00
_cell.angle_gamma   90.00
#
_symmetry.space_group_name_H-M   'P 1'
#
loop_
_entity.id
_entity.type
_entity.pdbx_description
1 polymer ?
#
loop_
_entity_poly.entity_id
_entity_poly.type
_entity_poly.pdbx_seq_one_letter_code
_entity_poly.pdbx_strand_id
1 'polypeptide(L)'
;MFVRKRDLIVFCLLTSFILAGLPLTTTHADTFRPVVRGKRGVVAGGQPLSVEAGLRIMQRGGNAVDAGVATILAASVIEFSHFSFGGEVPILIKLKGQKVVVIEGMGQAPMKATREFFANRAQANSTAPSLTSSGQTTMPGARKTGMIPSTGPLSATVPAVLDACITALDHFGTKTLAEVIEPAIQLAFVKTENGFMLPMFKPVEKSA
;
A
#
# COMPACT_ATOMS: atom_id res chain seq x y z
N MET A 1 -39.00 35.13 45.00
CA MET A 1 -38.05 36.12 44.42
C MET A 1 -38.17 36.02 42.91
N PHE A 2 -39.02 36.87 42.31
CA PHE A 2 -39.30 36.81 40.85
C PHE A 2 -38.22 37.63 40.11
N VAL A 3 -37.39 36.93 39.34
CA VAL A 3 -36.45 37.58 38.41
C VAL A 3 -37.25 38.21 37.29
N ARG A 4 -37.13 39.55 37.09
CA ARG A 4 -37.84 40.27 36.04
C ARG A 4 -37.37 39.77 34.67
N LYS A 5 -38.31 39.54 33.73
CA LYS A 5 -38.00 39.11 32.36
C LYS A 5 -36.91 39.97 31.68
N ARG A 6 -36.84 41.27 32.02
CA ARG A 6 -35.84 42.19 31.54
C ARG A 6 -34.42 41.83 31.99
N ASP A 7 -34.26 41.38 33.24
CA ASP A 7 -32.95 41.04 33.81
C ASP A 7 -32.41 39.71 33.22
N LEU A 8 -33.32 38.79 32.88
CA LEU A 8 -32.98 37.54 32.16
C LEU A 8 -32.50 37.81 30.75
N ILE A 9 -33.16 38.76 30.01
CA ILE A 9 -32.76 39.12 28.66
C ILE A 9 -31.40 39.82 28.66
N VAL A 10 -31.15 40.73 29.59
CA VAL A 10 -29.84 41.41 29.71
C VAL A 10 -28.74 40.42 30.06
N PHE A 11 -29.00 39.44 30.92
CA PHE A 11 -28.04 38.39 31.24
C PHE A 11 -27.72 37.49 30.03
N CYS A 12 -28.73 37.07 29.23
CA CYS A 12 -28.53 36.33 28.01
C CYS A 12 -27.75 37.08 26.94
N LEU A 13 -27.98 38.41 26.80
CA LEU A 13 -27.24 39.25 25.86
C LEU A 13 -25.78 39.44 26.30
N LEU A 14 -25.53 39.65 27.60
CA LEU A 14 -24.16 39.73 28.14
C LEU A 14 -23.37 38.44 27.99
N THR A 15 -23.99 37.30 28.28
CA THR A 15 -23.33 35.99 28.11
C THR A 15 -23.06 35.67 26.65
N SER A 16 -23.97 36.04 25.73
CA SER A 16 -23.76 35.86 24.29
C SER A 16 -22.61 36.75 23.78
N PHE A 17 -22.47 37.97 24.29
CA PHE A 17 -21.39 38.86 23.91
C PHE A 17 -20.03 38.42 24.42
N ILE A 18 -19.97 37.83 25.63
CA ILE A 18 -18.76 37.26 26.21
C ILE A 18 -18.33 36.00 25.42
N LEU A 19 -19.30 35.17 25.01
CA LEU A 19 -19.01 33.95 24.21
C LEU A 19 -18.54 34.30 22.79
N ALA A 20 -19.07 35.39 22.20
CA ALA A 20 -18.65 35.82 20.85
C ALA A 20 -17.25 36.48 20.83
N GLY A 21 -16.76 36.94 21.98
CA GLY A 21 -15.43 37.55 22.13
C GLY A 21 -14.30 36.59 22.45
N LEU A 22 -14.59 35.28 22.64
CA LEU A 22 -13.56 34.30 22.82
C LEU A 22 -12.84 34.06 21.48
N PRO A 23 -11.50 34.27 21.39
CA PRO A 23 -10.80 33.99 20.18
C PRO A 23 -10.93 32.49 19.89
N LEU A 24 -11.52 32.13 18.74
CA LEU A 24 -11.43 30.79 18.19
C LEU A 24 -9.96 30.55 17.87
N THR A 25 -9.20 30.05 18.83
CA THR A 25 -7.86 29.52 18.57
C THR A 25 -8.03 28.35 17.64
N THR A 26 -7.76 28.56 16.36
CA THR A 26 -7.55 27.45 15.44
C THR A 26 -6.35 26.67 15.97
N THR A 27 -6.62 25.58 16.67
CA THR A 27 -5.59 24.60 16.96
C THR A 27 -5.14 24.04 15.62
N HIS A 28 -4.02 24.56 15.07
CA HIS A 28 -3.29 23.83 14.07
C HIS A 28 -2.88 22.51 14.73
N ALA A 29 -3.52 21.44 14.30
CA ALA A 29 -3.01 20.11 14.61
C ALA A 29 -1.63 20.02 13.96
N ASP A 30 -0.57 20.19 14.74
CA ASP A 30 0.77 19.89 14.30
C ASP A 30 0.77 18.44 13.81
N THR A 31 1.28 18.22 12.60
CA THR A 31 1.40 16.87 12.06
C THR A 31 2.19 16.06 13.07
N PHE A 32 1.60 14.95 13.51
CA PHE A 32 2.16 14.08 14.55
C PHE A 32 3.56 13.53 14.21
N ARG A 33 4.02 13.71 12.97
CA ARG A 33 5.33 13.29 12.52
C ARG A 33 6.23 14.50 12.25
N PRO A 34 7.37 14.61 12.95
CA PRO A 34 8.32 15.69 12.72
C PRO A 34 8.90 15.61 11.30
N VAL A 35 9.24 16.77 10.73
CA VAL A 35 9.92 16.84 9.44
C VAL A 35 11.31 16.24 9.57
N VAL A 36 11.58 15.16 8.83
CA VAL A 36 12.88 14.52 8.75
C VAL A 36 13.68 15.09 7.57
N ARG A 37 14.91 15.50 7.82
CA ARG A 37 15.81 16.04 6.79
C ARG A 37 17.09 15.23 6.74
N GLY A 38 17.44 14.73 5.56
CA GLY A 38 18.69 14.01 5.32
C GLY A 38 19.70 14.87 4.57
N LYS A 39 20.98 14.84 4.97
CA LYS A 39 22.08 15.53 4.25
C LYS A 39 22.55 14.75 3.02
N ARG A 40 22.55 13.43 3.07
CA ARG A 40 23.07 12.54 2.02
C ARG A 40 21.99 11.81 1.24
N GLY A 41 20.83 11.62 1.83
CA GLY A 41 19.70 10.96 1.23
C GLY A 41 18.57 10.82 2.23
N VAL A 42 17.41 10.47 1.73
CA VAL A 42 16.20 10.21 2.52
C VAL A 42 15.46 9.04 1.89
N VAL A 43 14.86 8.21 2.71
CA VAL A 43 13.92 7.17 2.30
C VAL A 43 12.58 7.45 2.99
N ALA A 44 11.48 7.32 2.26
CA ALA A 44 10.14 7.46 2.81
C ALA A 44 9.28 6.28 2.35
N GLY A 45 8.40 5.81 3.21
CA GLY A 45 7.51 4.68 2.93
C GLY A 45 6.38 4.60 3.94
N GLY A 46 5.43 3.69 3.71
CA GLY A 46 4.26 3.48 4.57
C GLY A 46 4.62 2.94 5.96
N GLN A 47 5.61 2.05 6.01
CA GLN A 47 6.00 1.34 7.23
C GLN A 47 7.46 1.62 7.63
N PRO A 48 7.75 1.84 8.93
CA PRO A 48 9.12 2.14 9.40
C PRO A 48 10.13 1.05 9.03
N LEU A 49 9.78 -0.22 9.12
CA LEU A 49 10.69 -1.32 8.82
C LEU A 49 11.06 -1.40 7.34
N SER A 50 10.16 -1.05 6.41
CA SER A 50 10.50 -0.98 5.00
C SER A 50 11.43 0.20 4.70
N VAL A 51 11.23 1.34 5.36
CA VAL A 51 12.13 2.51 5.28
C VAL A 51 13.50 2.16 5.82
N GLU A 52 13.59 1.46 6.95
CA GLU A 52 14.85 1.00 7.53
C GLU A 52 15.61 0.09 6.58
N ALA A 53 14.94 -0.83 5.90
CA ALA A 53 15.56 -1.69 4.89
C ALA A 53 16.26 -0.87 3.80
N GLY A 54 15.57 0.13 3.23
CA GLY A 54 16.15 1.05 2.25
C GLY A 54 17.34 1.85 2.81
N LEU A 55 17.23 2.38 4.02
CA LEU A 55 18.31 3.12 4.67
C LEU A 55 19.54 2.27 4.91
N ARG A 56 19.37 0.98 5.30
CA ARG A 56 20.50 0.03 5.46
C ARG A 56 21.26 -0.16 4.15
N ILE A 57 20.56 -0.28 3.02
CA ILE A 57 21.19 -0.43 1.72
C ILE A 57 21.95 0.87 1.35
N MET A 58 21.40 2.05 1.58
CA MET A 58 22.13 3.32 1.38
C MET A 58 23.37 3.43 2.27
N GLN A 59 23.29 3.01 3.52
CA GLN A 59 24.42 3.01 4.46
C GLN A 59 25.55 2.06 4.04
N ARG A 60 25.20 0.97 3.34
CA ARG A 60 26.14 0.01 2.74
C ARG A 60 26.66 0.46 1.36
N GLY A 61 26.42 1.71 0.98
CA GLY A 61 26.92 2.32 -0.26
C GLY A 61 26.03 2.07 -1.49
N GLY A 62 24.83 1.56 -1.31
CA GLY A 62 23.84 1.48 -2.39
C GLY A 62 23.32 2.87 -2.78
N ASN A 63 22.87 3.02 -4.01
CA ASN A 63 22.28 4.25 -4.52
C ASN A 63 20.76 4.35 -4.17
N ALA A 64 20.10 5.39 -4.66
CA ALA A 64 18.68 5.61 -4.39
C ALA A 64 17.79 4.52 -4.99
N VAL A 65 18.18 3.91 -6.11
CA VAL A 65 17.43 2.81 -6.75
C VAL A 65 17.54 1.54 -5.92
N ASP A 66 18.76 1.19 -5.47
CA ASP A 66 18.98 0.05 -4.57
C ASP A 66 18.15 0.17 -3.29
N ALA A 67 18.16 1.37 -2.69
CA ALA A 67 17.39 1.66 -1.48
C ALA A 67 15.87 1.60 -1.72
N GLY A 68 15.40 2.14 -2.84
CA GLY A 68 13.99 2.07 -3.25
C GLY A 68 13.52 0.63 -3.42
N VAL A 69 14.28 -0.18 -4.15
CA VAL A 69 13.96 -1.60 -4.35
C VAL A 69 13.98 -2.36 -3.03
N ALA A 70 14.96 -2.13 -2.14
CA ALA A 70 14.97 -2.75 -0.81
C ALA A 70 13.73 -2.40 0.01
N THR A 71 13.28 -1.14 -0.08
CA THR A 71 12.05 -0.67 0.58
C THR A 71 10.81 -1.40 0.02
N ILE A 72 10.72 -1.55 -1.31
CA ILE A 72 9.62 -2.27 -1.98
C ILE A 72 9.61 -3.74 -1.55
N LEU A 73 10.75 -4.41 -1.61
CA LEU A 73 10.86 -5.83 -1.23
C LEU A 73 10.53 -6.05 0.26
N ALA A 74 10.98 -5.17 1.14
CA ALA A 74 10.62 -5.23 2.56
C ALA A 74 9.12 -4.96 2.78
N ALA A 75 8.52 -4.00 2.08
CA ALA A 75 7.10 -3.72 2.14
C ALA A 75 6.26 -4.94 1.74
N SER A 76 6.69 -5.72 0.74
CA SER A 76 5.98 -6.93 0.31
C SER A 76 5.92 -8.01 1.40
N VAL A 77 6.80 -7.96 2.41
CA VAL A 77 6.79 -8.85 3.58
C VAL A 77 5.91 -8.33 4.70
N ILE A 78 5.98 -7.02 5.00
CA ILE A 78 5.33 -6.45 6.19
C ILE A 78 3.95 -5.84 5.91
N GLU A 79 3.65 -5.51 4.66
CA GLU A 79 2.37 -4.96 4.23
C GLU A 79 1.54 -5.98 3.42
N PHE A 80 1.70 -7.25 3.67
CA PHE A 80 1.15 -8.36 2.90
C PHE A 80 -0.37 -8.30 2.60
N SER A 81 -1.13 -7.54 3.39
CA SER A 81 -2.57 -7.35 3.20
C SER A 81 -2.89 -6.32 2.11
N HIS A 82 -1.93 -5.47 1.74
CA HIS A 82 -2.11 -4.37 0.78
C HIS A 82 -1.14 -4.46 -0.39
N PHE A 83 0.04 -5.02 -0.18
CA PHE A 83 1.10 -5.10 -1.16
C PHE A 83 1.89 -6.40 -1.03
N SER A 84 2.24 -7.03 -2.16
CA SER A 84 3.06 -8.25 -2.20
C SER A 84 3.71 -8.41 -3.57
N PHE A 85 4.51 -9.47 -3.75
CA PHE A 85 5.09 -9.84 -5.06
C PHE A 85 4.04 -10.10 -6.15
N GLY A 86 2.80 -10.42 -5.78
CA GLY A 86 1.68 -10.57 -6.70
C GLY A 86 1.04 -9.27 -7.16
N GLY A 87 1.51 -8.13 -6.64
CA GLY A 87 0.97 -6.82 -6.93
C GLY A 87 1.64 -6.13 -8.12
N GLU A 88 1.52 -4.80 -8.14
CA GLU A 88 2.00 -3.90 -9.17
C GLU A 88 2.86 -2.80 -8.55
N VAL A 89 3.90 -2.36 -9.26
CA VAL A 89 4.82 -1.33 -8.78
C VAL A 89 5.34 -0.48 -9.94
N PRO A 90 4.64 0.55 -10.38
CA PRO A 90 5.20 1.52 -11.30
C PRO A 90 6.35 2.29 -10.61
N ILE A 91 7.54 2.28 -11.22
CA ILE A 91 8.75 2.89 -10.65
C ILE A 91 9.16 4.07 -11.52
N LEU A 92 9.25 5.26 -10.93
CA LEU A 92 9.79 6.45 -11.58
C LEU A 92 11.21 6.72 -11.08
N ILE A 93 12.16 6.77 -12.02
CA ILE A 93 13.58 7.00 -11.73
C ILE A 93 14.02 8.30 -12.36
N LYS A 94 14.60 9.19 -11.58
CA LYS A 94 15.18 10.44 -12.03
C LYS A 94 16.63 10.54 -11.58
N LEU A 95 17.56 10.29 -12.49
CA LEU A 95 18.97 10.51 -12.24
C LEU A 95 19.35 11.96 -12.55
N LYS A 96 20.40 12.45 -11.88
CA LYS A 96 20.90 13.81 -12.07
C LYS A 96 21.30 14.04 -13.54
N GLY A 97 20.78 15.08 -14.16
CA GLY A 97 21.08 15.43 -15.55
C GLY A 97 20.38 14.56 -16.63
N GLN A 98 19.67 13.50 -16.26
CA GLN A 98 19.00 12.63 -17.21
C GLN A 98 17.49 12.90 -17.28
N LYS A 99 16.82 12.35 -18.29
CA LYS A 99 15.34 12.34 -18.36
C LYS A 99 14.77 11.40 -17.29
N VAL A 100 13.50 11.61 -16.95
CA VAL A 100 12.76 10.65 -16.11
C VAL A 100 12.57 9.36 -16.89
N VAL A 101 12.85 8.23 -16.24
CA VAL A 101 12.56 6.89 -16.76
C VAL A 101 11.43 6.30 -15.94
N VAL A 102 10.50 5.62 -16.60
CA VAL A 102 9.39 4.91 -15.97
C VAL A 102 9.55 3.43 -16.30
N ILE A 103 9.56 2.60 -15.26
CA ILE A 103 9.39 1.16 -15.37
C ILE A 103 7.93 0.89 -15.05
N GLU A 104 7.20 0.36 -15.98
CA GLU A 104 5.75 0.28 -15.86
C GLU A 104 5.29 -0.73 -14.80
N GLY A 105 6.02 -1.70 -14.42
CA GLY A 105 5.75 -2.62 -13.31
C GLY A 105 4.29 -3.00 -13.05
N MET A 106 3.44 -2.83 -14.06
CA MET A 106 2.02 -3.16 -14.06
C MET A 106 1.82 -4.58 -14.57
N GLY A 107 0.97 -5.35 -13.92
CA GLY A 107 0.68 -6.70 -14.35
C GLY A 107 -0.06 -6.74 -15.70
N GLN A 108 0.42 -7.56 -16.61
CA GLN A 108 -0.26 -7.79 -17.88
C GLN A 108 -1.41 -8.78 -17.74
N ALA A 109 -2.40 -8.69 -18.60
CA ALA A 109 -3.45 -9.69 -18.67
C ALA A 109 -2.86 -11.04 -19.11
N PRO A 110 -3.25 -12.18 -18.48
CA PRO A 110 -2.85 -13.49 -18.96
C PRO A 110 -3.28 -13.71 -20.41
N MET A 111 -2.46 -14.37 -21.22
CA MET A 111 -2.72 -14.58 -22.66
C MET A 111 -4.09 -15.24 -22.94
N LYS A 112 -4.60 -16.04 -22.02
CA LYS A 112 -5.93 -16.68 -22.14
C LYS A 112 -7.08 -15.77 -21.70
N ALA A 113 -6.81 -14.59 -21.16
CA ALA A 113 -7.82 -13.61 -20.73
C ALA A 113 -8.36 -12.81 -21.91
N THR A 114 -8.88 -13.50 -22.93
CA THR A 114 -9.43 -12.90 -24.15
C THR A 114 -10.86 -12.41 -23.95
N ARG A 115 -11.32 -11.54 -24.84
CA ARG A 115 -12.69 -11.06 -24.87
C ARG A 115 -13.68 -12.22 -25.00
N GLU A 116 -13.38 -13.18 -25.89
CA GLU A 116 -14.23 -14.36 -26.12
C GLU A 116 -14.33 -15.24 -24.89
N PHE A 117 -13.21 -15.43 -24.15
CA PHE A 117 -13.22 -16.19 -22.92
C PHE A 117 -14.21 -15.59 -21.90
N PHE A 118 -14.16 -14.29 -21.66
CA PHE A 118 -15.06 -13.64 -20.71
C PHE A 118 -16.51 -13.56 -21.21
N ALA A 119 -16.73 -13.34 -22.52
CA ALA A 119 -18.06 -13.32 -23.11
C ALA A 119 -18.76 -14.68 -23.00
N ASN A 120 -18.08 -15.78 -23.36
CA ASN A 120 -18.61 -17.13 -23.28
C ASN A 120 -18.90 -17.54 -21.82
N ARG A 121 -18.00 -17.17 -20.90
CA ARG A 121 -18.18 -17.41 -19.47
C ARG A 121 -19.37 -16.63 -18.88
N ALA A 122 -19.60 -15.41 -19.34
CA ALA A 122 -20.74 -14.60 -18.93
C ALA A 122 -22.07 -15.26 -19.34
N GLN A 123 -22.14 -15.82 -20.54
CA GLN A 123 -23.31 -16.56 -21.02
C GLN A 123 -23.55 -17.83 -20.20
N ALA A 124 -22.50 -18.60 -19.91
CA ALA A 124 -22.61 -19.81 -19.09
C ALA A 124 -23.06 -19.54 -17.65
N ASN A 125 -22.69 -18.40 -17.08
CA ASN A 125 -23.04 -18.01 -15.71
C ASN A 125 -24.36 -17.24 -15.59
N SER A 126 -25.00 -16.87 -16.70
CA SER A 126 -26.28 -16.14 -16.67
C SER A 126 -27.44 -16.97 -16.13
N THR A 127 -27.30 -18.30 -16.12
CA THR A 127 -28.32 -19.27 -15.64
C THR A 127 -28.05 -19.76 -14.21
N ALA A 128 -26.90 -19.44 -13.60
CA ALA A 128 -26.56 -19.92 -12.26
C ALA A 128 -26.78 -18.85 -11.19
N PRO A 129 -27.40 -19.18 -10.03
CA PRO A 129 -27.45 -18.26 -8.89
C PRO A 129 -26.04 -17.99 -8.38
N SER A 130 -25.72 -16.73 -8.11
CA SER A 130 -24.40 -16.30 -7.63
C SER A 130 -24.49 -15.81 -6.20
N LEU A 131 -23.60 -16.30 -5.33
CA LEU A 131 -23.38 -15.76 -3.99
C LEU A 131 -22.51 -14.51 -4.08
N THR A 132 -22.93 -13.43 -3.45
CA THR A 132 -22.08 -12.26 -3.22
C THR A 132 -21.14 -12.50 -2.04
N SER A 133 -20.07 -11.72 -1.91
CA SER A 133 -19.16 -11.76 -0.76
C SER A 133 -19.84 -11.50 0.59
N SER A 134 -21.06 -10.95 0.58
CA SER A 134 -21.94 -10.76 1.75
C SER A 134 -22.89 -11.94 2.02
N GLY A 135 -22.78 -13.06 1.30
CA GLY A 135 -23.63 -14.23 1.47
C GLY A 135 -25.05 -14.07 0.91
N GLN A 136 -25.38 -12.99 0.22
CA GLN A 136 -26.68 -12.78 -0.41
C GLN A 136 -26.74 -13.44 -1.78
N THR A 137 -27.80 -14.19 -2.02
CA THR A 137 -28.08 -14.78 -3.35
C THR A 137 -28.61 -13.71 -4.28
N THR A 138 -27.87 -13.39 -5.36
CA THR A 138 -28.39 -12.48 -6.40
C THR A 138 -29.28 -13.21 -7.36
N MET A 139 -30.39 -12.57 -7.76
CA MET A 139 -31.32 -13.12 -8.77
C MET A 139 -30.59 -13.37 -10.10
N PRO A 140 -30.97 -14.46 -10.84
CA PRO A 140 -30.44 -14.69 -12.19
C PRO A 140 -30.73 -13.47 -13.08
N GLY A 141 -29.69 -12.99 -13.80
CA GLY A 141 -29.80 -11.85 -14.70
C GLY A 141 -29.27 -10.50 -14.18
N ALA A 142 -28.91 -10.38 -12.89
CA ALA A 142 -28.40 -9.13 -12.31
C ALA A 142 -26.93 -8.83 -12.66
N ARG A 143 -26.19 -9.74 -13.28
CA ARG A 143 -24.80 -9.53 -13.70
C ARG A 143 -24.74 -8.97 -15.09
N LYS A 144 -24.08 -7.82 -15.25
CA LYS A 144 -23.67 -7.30 -16.57
C LYS A 144 -22.77 -8.34 -17.24
N THR A 145 -23.29 -8.98 -18.29
CA THR A 145 -22.61 -9.98 -19.09
C THR A 145 -21.36 -9.38 -19.75
N GLY A 146 -20.25 -10.08 -19.74
CA GLY A 146 -19.04 -9.71 -20.46
C GLY A 146 -18.01 -8.87 -19.71
N MET A 147 -18.15 -8.65 -18.39
CA MET A 147 -17.14 -7.94 -17.60
C MET A 147 -16.18 -8.90 -16.90
N ILE A 148 -14.92 -8.51 -16.83
CA ILE A 148 -13.93 -9.14 -15.97
C ILE A 148 -14.43 -9.04 -14.52
N PRO A 149 -14.41 -10.12 -13.72
CA PRO A 149 -14.84 -10.05 -12.32
C PRO A 149 -13.93 -9.09 -11.54
N SER A 150 -14.52 -8.35 -10.59
CA SER A 150 -13.77 -7.44 -9.73
C SER A 150 -12.97 -8.16 -8.63
N THR A 151 -13.23 -9.43 -8.40
CA THR A 151 -12.61 -10.24 -7.34
C THR A 151 -12.38 -11.67 -7.81
N GLY A 152 -11.43 -12.36 -7.14
CA GLY A 152 -11.10 -13.75 -7.40
C GLY A 152 -10.01 -13.94 -8.48
N PRO A 153 -9.64 -15.20 -8.77
CA PRO A 153 -8.48 -15.50 -9.62
C PRO A 153 -8.55 -14.94 -11.05
N LEU A 154 -9.75 -14.73 -11.57
CA LEU A 154 -9.95 -14.22 -12.94
C LEU A 154 -9.79 -12.69 -13.06
N SER A 155 -9.67 -11.98 -11.95
CA SER A 155 -9.32 -10.55 -11.93
C SER A 155 -7.82 -10.31 -11.78
N ALA A 156 -7.05 -11.37 -11.49
CA ALA A 156 -5.62 -11.25 -11.27
C ALA A 156 -4.86 -11.05 -12.59
N THR A 157 -3.90 -10.14 -12.55
CA THR A 157 -2.91 -9.94 -13.61
C THR A 157 -1.70 -10.86 -13.39
N VAL A 158 -0.81 -10.95 -14.36
CA VAL A 158 0.50 -11.59 -14.17
C VAL A 158 1.33 -10.73 -13.23
N PRO A 159 1.90 -11.27 -12.15
CA PRO A 159 2.71 -10.50 -11.19
C PRO A 159 3.88 -9.78 -11.85
N ALA A 160 4.06 -8.50 -11.57
CA ALA A 160 5.10 -7.68 -12.19
C ALA A 160 6.08 -7.02 -11.20
N VAL A 161 5.83 -7.08 -9.89
CA VAL A 161 6.66 -6.41 -8.88
C VAL A 161 8.12 -6.85 -8.94
N LEU A 162 8.37 -8.16 -8.98
CA LEU A 162 9.73 -8.69 -8.94
C LEU A 162 10.49 -8.35 -10.24
N ASP A 163 9.84 -8.49 -11.38
CA ASP A 163 10.42 -8.15 -12.68
C ASP A 163 10.78 -6.66 -12.76
N ALA A 164 9.90 -5.77 -12.33
CA ALA A 164 10.17 -4.35 -12.26
C ALA A 164 11.33 -3.99 -11.32
N CYS A 165 11.42 -4.64 -10.16
CA CYS A 165 12.51 -4.46 -9.22
C CYS A 165 13.86 -4.93 -9.82
N ILE A 166 13.90 -6.09 -10.47
CA ILE A 166 15.09 -6.61 -11.14
C ILE A 166 15.49 -5.66 -12.27
N THR A 167 14.56 -5.26 -13.12
CA THR A 167 14.81 -4.29 -14.20
C THR A 167 15.37 -2.98 -13.67
N ALA A 168 14.85 -2.45 -12.56
CA ALA A 168 15.37 -1.25 -11.94
C ALA A 168 16.81 -1.43 -11.45
N LEU A 169 17.13 -2.55 -10.81
CA LEU A 169 18.49 -2.84 -10.35
C LEU A 169 19.47 -3.02 -11.50
N ASP A 170 19.11 -3.79 -12.53
CA ASP A 170 19.98 -4.10 -13.67
C ASP A 170 20.39 -2.85 -14.46
N HIS A 171 19.46 -1.90 -14.60
CA HIS A 171 19.71 -0.70 -15.39
C HIS A 171 20.23 0.51 -14.57
N PHE A 172 19.90 0.60 -13.30
CA PHE A 172 20.13 1.81 -12.50
C PHE A 172 20.69 1.54 -11.10
N GLY A 173 20.72 0.28 -10.65
CA GLY A 173 21.28 -0.13 -9.37
C GLY A 173 22.80 -0.20 -9.39
N THR A 174 23.37 -0.32 -8.21
CA THR A 174 24.81 -0.55 -7.97
C THR A 174 25.03 -1.79 -7.11
N LYS A 175 23.96 -2.38 -6.59
CA LYS A 175 23.95 -3.56 -5.75
C LYS A 175 23.26 -4.73 -6.46
N THR A 176 23.65 -5.94 -6.08
CA THR A 176 22.99 -7.16 -6.56
C THR A 176 21.60 -7.35 -5.91
N LEU A 177 20.73 -8.10 -6.57
CA LEU A 177 19.45 -8.48 -5.98
C LEU A 177 19.63 -9.19 -4.62
N ALA A 178 20.64 -10.04 -4.48
CA ALA A 178 20.94 -10.75 -3.24
C ALA A 178 21.26 -9.79 -2.07
N GLU A 179 22.03 -8.73 -2.33
CA GLU A 179 22.33 -7.72 -1.32
C GLU A 179 21.09 -6.89 -0.95
N VAL A 180 20.28 -6.54 -1.95
CA VAL A 180 19.13 -5.64 -1.79
C VAL A 180 17.94 -6.35 -1.13
N ILE A 181 17.72 -7.64 -1.38
CA ILE A 181 16.63 -8.43 -0.79
C ILE A 181 16.94 -8.90 0.64
N GLU A 182 18.20 -8.90 1.05
CA GLU A 182 18.64 -9.42 2.35
C GLU A 182 17.85 -8.82 3.54
N PRO A 183 17.58 -7.49 3.63
CA PRO A 183 16.76 -6.96 4.70
C PRO A 183 15.31 -7.49 4.71
N ALA A 184 14.72 -7.73 3.55
CA ALA A 184 13.38 -8.33 3.45
C ALA A 184 13.36 -9.78 3.94
N ILE A 185 14.39 -10.56 3.60
CA ILE A 185 14.58 -11.93 4.10
C ILE A 185 14.69 -11.91 5.63
N GLN A 186 15.49 -11.01 6.21
CA GLN A 186 15.61 -10.86 7.66
C GLN A 186 14.26 -10.56 8.33
N LEU A 187 13.45 -9.69 7.73
CA LEU A 187 12.10 -9.38 8.23
C LEU A 187 11.17 -10.60 8.18
N ALA A 188 11.28 -11.43 7.14
CA ALA A 188 10.49 -12.66 7.02
C ALA A 188 10.87 -13.72 8.07
N PHE A 189 12.12 -13.73 8.54
CA PHE A 189 12.66 -14.71 9.48
C PHE A 189 12.88 -14.15 10.90
N VAL A 190 12.32 -12.99 11.26
CA VAL A 190 12.48 -12.46 12.63
C VAL A 190 11.92 -13.47 13.63
N LYS A 191 12.84 -14.21 14.27
CA LYS A 191 12.58 -14.83 15.58
C LYS A 191 12.46 -13.70 16.59
N THR A 192 11.26 -13.42 17.06
CA THR A 192 11.12 -12.69 18.31
C THR A 192 11.75 -13.53 19.44
N GLU A 193 12.37 -12.89 20.42
CA GLU A 193 12.93 -13.57 21.61
C GLU A 193 11.93 -14.52 22.30
N ASN A 194 10.64 -14.31 22.06
CA ASN A 194 9.54 -15.15 22.55
C ASN A 194 9.10 -16.26 21.59
N GLY A 195 9.87 -16.56 20.54
CA GLY A 195 9.56 -17.65 19.60
C GLY A 195 8.34 -17.38 18.70
N PHE A 196 7.83 -16.16 18.64
CA PHE A 196 6.70 -15.79 17.83
C PHE A 196 7.19 -15.60 16.38
N MET A 197 7.02 -16.63 15.55
CA MET A 197 7.10 -16.47 14.10
C MET A 197 5.78 -15.86 13.62
N LEU A 198 5.83 -14.86 12.76
CA LEU A 198 4.65 -14.41 12.04
C LEU A 198 4.03 -15.65 11.37
N PRO A 199 2.79 -16.01 11.66
CA PRO A 199 2.22 -17.32 11.30
C PRO A 199 2.14 -17.60 9.81
N MET A 200 2.45 -16.62 8.96
CA MET A 200 2.41 -16.74 7.50
C MET A 200 3.69 -17.29 6.87
N PHE A 201 4.79 -17.35 7.60
CA PHE A 201 6.08 -17.77 7.07
C PHE A 201 6.68 -18.91 7.88
N LYS A 202 5.89 -19.94 8.21
CA LYS A 202 6.47 -21.19 8.67
C LYS A 202 7.38 -21.71 7.57
N PRO A 203 8.66 -22.00 7.84
CA PRO A 203 9.49 -22.72 6.89
C PRO A 203 8.76 -24.03 6.53
N VAL A 204 8.65 -24.32 5.23
CA VAL A 204 8.23 -25.64 4.81
C VAL A 204 9.33 -26.59 5.30
N GLU A 205 9.05 -27.35 6.35
CA GLU A 205 9.92 -28.46 6.74
C GLU A 205 10.06 -29.36 5.51
N LYS A 206 11.28 -29.45 5.00
CA LYS A 206 11.59 -30.48 4.00
C LYS A 206 11.35 -31.80 4.71
N SER A 207 10.26 -32.48 4.35
CA SER A 207 10.06 -33.87 4.72
C SER A 207 11.28 -34.64 4.21
N ALA A 208 12.03 -35.24 5.14
CA ALA A 208 13.16 -36.12 4.87
C ALA A 208 12.70 -37.35 4.09
#